data_9a6f76f2c027234368394e53e748cbb0
#
_entry.id   9a6f76f2c027234368394e53e748cbb0
#
_cell.length_a   1.000
_cell.length_b   1.000
_cell.length_c   1.000
_cell.angle_alpha   90.00
_cell.angle_beta   90.00
_cell.angle_gamma   90.00
#
_symmetry.space_group_name_H-M   'P 1'
#
loop_
_entity.id
_entity.type
_entity.pdbx_description
1 polymer ?
#
loop_
_entity_poly.entity_id
_entity_poly.type
_entity_poly.pdbx_seq_one_letter_code
_entity_poly.pdbx_strand_id
1 'polypeptide(L)'
;AYATAPSLGLDDIDLEREFYQQLIQSVPDIRGFEIPFWGEDIHKFGSDFLLKFIRPEWDHVLTCIPGTMAGLAKNPNFGLASNDSTGRLQAVAMHKKAQQSVLNINRHSGRPAILAVHIATAPSVPVAGVTTSIDALLLSLNEILTWDWMGARIVIEHCDSYIGRHAVQKGFMSIADEILTLKALPDKFKVGLTLNWARSAIEGRSA
;
A
#
# COMPACT_ATOMS: atom_id res chain seq x y z
N ALA A 1 -7.21 12.44 3.24
CA ALA A 1 -8.04 12.96 4.33
C ALA A 1 -7.39 12.69 5.69
N TYR A 2 -7.03 11.48 5.98
CA TYR A 2 -6.39 11.09 7.26
C TYR A 2 -5.09 11.86 7.56
N ALA A 3 -4.37 12.27 6.54
CA ALA A 3 -3.13 13.01 6.70
C ALA A 3 -3.35 14.49 7.08
N THR A 4 -4.52 15.03 6.87
CA THR A 4 -4.77 16.47 7.01
C THR A 4 -5.43 16.89 8.30
N ALA A 5 -6.02 15.95 9.05
CA ALA A 5 -6.78 16.29 10.26
C ALA A 5 -6.73 15.22 11.37
N PRO A 6 -5.54 14.76 11.80
CA PRO A 6 -5.44 13.75 12.84
C PRO A 6 -5.97 14.22 14.20
N SER A 7 -6.16 15.53 14.37
CA SER A 7 -6.64 16.15 15.61
C SER A 7 -8.16 16.43 15.65
N LEU A 8 -8.90 16.19 14.57
CA LEU A 8 -10.31 16.52 14.45
C LEU A 8 -11.26 15.37 14.84
N GLY A 9 -10.86 14.54 15.81
CA GLY A 9 -11.76 13.52 16.35
C GLY A 9 -12.16 12.45 15.33
N LEU A 10 -11.18 11.89 14.62
CA LEU A 10 -11.37 10.83 13.62
C LEU A 10 -11.99 9.52 14.17
N ASP A 11 -12.37 9.50 15.45
CA ASP A 11 -13.11 8.41 16.08
C ASP A 11 -14.62 8.67 16.11
N ASP A 12 -15.08 9.81 15.57
CA ASP A 12 -16.48 10.15 15.41
C ASP A 12 -16.97 9.79 14.00
N ILE A 13 -17.82 8.77 13.93
CA ILE A 13 -18.37 8.26 12.66
C ILE A 13 -19.26 9.28 11.95
N ASP A 14 -19.96 10.14 12.69
CA ASP A 14 -20.85 11.13 12.11
C ASP A 14 -20.09 12.30 11.52
N LEU A 15 -19.06 12.77 12.23
CA LEU A 15 -18.14 13.79 11.71
C LEU A 15 -17.41 13.31 10.45
N GLU A 16 -16.97 12.04 10.42
CA GLU A 16 -16.31 11.49 9.25
C GLU A 16 -17.27 11.31 8.07
N ARG A 17 -18.53 10.95 8.33
CA ARG A 17 -19.58 10.91 7.32
C ARG A 17 -19.82 12.29 6.71
N GLU A 18 -19.94 13.32 7.53
CA GLU A 18 -20.09 14.70 7.09
C GLU A 18 -18.90 15.15 6.25
N PHE A 19 -17.68 14.80 6.66
CA PHE A 19 -16.46 15.10 5.89
C PHE A 19 -16.51 14.51 4.48
N TYR A 20 -16.86 13.22 4.30
CA TYR A 20 -16.96 12.61 2.98
C TYR A 20 -18.05 13.25 2.12
N GLN A 21 -19.20 13.58 2.72
CA GLN A 21 -20.29 14.27 2.02
C GLN A 21 -19.84 15.64 1.52
N GLN A 22 -19.23 16.45 2.38
CA GLN A 22 -18.70 17.76 2.02
C GLN A 22 -17.59 17.68 0.97
N LEU A 23 -16.68 16.73 1.10
CA LEU A 23 -15.59 16.51 0.13
C LEU A 23 -16.16 16.25 -1.27
N ILE A 24 -17.11 15.32 -1.39
CA ILE A 24 -17.73 14.96 -2.67
C ILE A 24 -18.53 16.11 -3.27
N GLN A 25 -19.20 16.91 -2.43
CA GLN A 25 -19.93 18.10 -2.88
C GLN A 25 -19.01 19.23 -3.33
N SER A 26 -17.89 19.44 -2.61
CA SER A 26 -16.96 20.54 -2.87
C SER A 26 -16.01 20.27 -4.02
N VAL A 27 -15.80 19.01 -4.37
CA VAL A 27 -14.92 18.58 -5.45
C VAL A 27 -15.70 17.74 -6.48
N PRO A 28 -16.54 18.39 -7.32
CA PRO A 28 -17.45 17.66 -8.22
C PRO A 28 -16.71 16.83 -9.29
N ASP A 29 -15.46 17.17 -9.58
CA ASP A 29 -14.63 16.48 -10.57
C ASP A 29 -13.83 15.29 -9.99
N ILE A 30 -14.10 14.90 -8.75
CA ILE A 30 -13.49 13.70 -8.17
C ILE A 30 -13.84 12.48 -9.03
N ARG A 31 -12.82 11.66 -9.35
CA ARG A 31 -12.96 10.45 -10.18
C ARG A 31 -12.59 9.17 -9.43
N GLY A 32 -12.22 9.29 -8.16
CA GLY A 32 -11.84 8.15 -7.32
C GLY A 32 -11.07 8.55 -6.08
N PHE A 33 -10.72 7.54 -5.31
CA PHE A 33 -9.91 7.67 -4.10
C PHE A 33 -8.64 6.84 -4.19
N GLU A 34 -7.61 7.29 -3.53
CA GLU A 34 -6.58 6.42 -3.02
C GLU A 34 -7.08 5.86 -1.69
N ILE A 35 -7.40 4.57 -1.67
CA ILE A 35 -8.03 3.89 -0.55
C ILE A 35 -6.94 3.24 0.31
N PRO A 36 -6.79 3.61 1.58
CA PRO A 36 -5.82 2.99 2.47
C PRO A 36 -6.31 1.61 2.92
N PHE A 37 -5.45 0.60 2.82
CA PHE A 37 -5.65 -0.69 3.46
C PHE A 37 -4.84 -0.73 4.76
N TRP A 38 -5.51 -0.90 5.91
CA TRP A 38 -4.91 -0.80 7.24
C TRP A 38 -4.39 -2.14 7.79
N GLY A 39 -4.38 -3.18 6.95
CA GLY A 39 -3.92 -4.52 7.31
C GLY A 39 -5.05 -5.51 7.58
N GLU A 40 -6.21 -5.02 7.97
CA GLU A 40 -7.44 -5.84 8.17
C GLU A 40 -8.59 -5.34 7.30
N ASP A 41 -8.74 -4.02 7.17
CA ASP A 41 -9.85 -3.39 6.46
C ASP A 41 -9.38 -2.12 5.74
N ILE A 42 -10.22 -1.59 4.86
CA ILE A 42 -10.02 -0.32 4.13
C ILE A 42 -10.46 0.89 4.94
N HIS A 43 -11.15 0.69 6.03
CA HIS A 43 -11.64 1.77 6.89
C HIS A 43 -11.77 1.30 8.34
N LYS A 44 -11.50 2.19 9.31
CA LYS A 44 -11.59 1.87 10.75
C LYS A 44 -13.00 1.54 11.23
N PHE A 45 -14.03 2.08 10.55
CA PHE A 45 -15.44 1.76 10.82
C PHE A 45 -15.97 0.62 9.93
N GLY A 46 -15.07 -0.16 9.33
CA GLY A 46 -15.39 -1.24 8.40
C GLY A 46 -15.56 -0.79 6.96
N SER A 47 -15.42 -1.72 6.04
CA SER A 47 -15.51 -1.46 4.59
C SER A 47 -16.86 -0.84 4.21
N ASP A 48 -17.97 -1.27 4.81
CA ASP A 48 -19.33 -0.80 4.51
C ASP A 48 -19.50 0.70 4.74
N PHE A 49 -18.71 1.29 5.64
CA PHE A 49 -18.73 2.74 5.83
C PHE A 49 -18.23 3.47 4.59
N LEU A 50 -17.04 3.09 4.08
CA LEU A 50 -16.44 3.75 2.91
C LEU A 50 -17.20 3.46 1.62
N LEU A 51 -17.72 2.25 1.46
CA LEU A 51 -18.46 1.83 0.26
C LEU A 51 -19.68 2.72 -0.01
N LYS A 52 -20.29 3.32 1.02
CA LYS A 52 -21.43 4.27 0.85
C LYS A 52 -21.06 5.54 0.09
N PHE A 53 -19.78 5.89 0.03
CA PHE A 53 -19.27 7.09 -0.64
C PHE A 53 -18.61 6.79 -1.99
N ILE A 54 -18.42 5.51 -2.32
CA ILE A 54 -17.86 5.10 -3.60
C ILE A 54 -18.97 5.11 -4.65
N ARG A 55 -18.72 5.82 -5.75
CA ARG A 55 -19.62 5.82 -6.91
C ARG A 55 -19.19 4.73 -7.90
N PRO A 56 -20.14 4.00 -8.52
CA PRO A 56 -19.82 2.89 -9.42
C PRO A 56 -18.92 3.25 -10.60
N GLU A 57 -19.01 4.50 -11.08
CA GLU A 57 -18.23 5.00 -12.21
C GLU A 57 -16.80 5.43 -11.86
N TRP A 58 -16.44 5.49 -10.58
CA TRP A 58 -15.12 5.95 -10.14
C TRP A 58 -14.07 4.85 -10.23
N ASP A 59 -12.84 5.29 -10.52
CA ASP A 59 -11.65 4.45 -10.51
C ASP A 59 -10.79 4.74 -9.27
N HIS A 60 -10.26 3.69 -8.65
CA HIS A 60 -9.55 3.81 -7.38
C HIS A 60 -8.18 3.17 -7.43
N VAL A 61 -7.33 3.57 -6.50
CA VAL A 61 -6.09 2.88 -6.14
C VAL A 61 -6.21 2.38 -4.71
N LEU A 62 -5.82 1.14 -4.45
CA LEU A 62 -5.67 0.62 -3.10
C LEU A 62 -4.21 0.74 -2.67
N THR A 63 -3.91 1.36 -1.52
CA THR A 63 -2.55 1.42 -1.00
C THR A 63 -2.38 0.54 0.24
N CYS A 64 -1.44 -0.40 0.20
CA CYS A 64 -1.09 -1.30 1.31
C CYS A 64 -0.04 -0.70 2.27
N ILE A 65 0.44 0.53 1.99
CA ILE A 65 1.46 1.18 2.83
C ILE A 65 1.00 1.33 4.29
N PRO A 66 -0.24 1.79 4.60
CA PRO A 66 -0.69 1.88 5.99
C PRO A 66 -0.70 0.53 6.72
N GLY A 67 -1.18 -0.53 6.08
CA GLY A 67 -1.17 -1.89 6.64
C GLY A 67 0.25 -2.42 6.86
N THR A 68 1.17 -2.13 5.92
CA THR A 68 2.58 -2.46 6.07
C THR A 68 3.18 -1.78 7.30
N MET A 69 2.90 -0.49 7.50
CA MET A 69 3.38 0.25 8.67
C MET A 69 2.78 -0.28 9.99
N ALA A 70 1.50 -0.64 9.97
CA ALA A 70 0.86 -1.27 11.14
C ALA A 70 1.46 -2.65 11.47
N GLY A 71 1.86 -3.41 10.44
CA GLY A 71 2.58 -4.67 10.59
C GLY A 71 3.97 -4.48 11.19
N LEU A 72 4.73 -3.51 10.66
CA LEU A 72 6.08 -3.15 11.16
C LEU A 72 6.07 -2.68 12.61
N ALA A 73 5.03 -1.98 13.03
CA ALA A 73 4.89 -1.57 14.44
C ALA A 73 4.76 -2.76 15.40
N LYS A 74 4.31 -3.92 14.92
CA LYS A 74 4.15 -5.17 15.71
C LYS A 74 5.35 -6.11 15.56
N ASN A 75 5.96 -6.14 14.37
CA ASN A 75 7.07 -7.02 14.03
C ASN A 75 8.04 -6.27 13.09
N PRO A 76 9.26 -5.91 13.53
CA PRO A 76 10.21 -5.18 12.71
C PRO A 76 10.66 -5.93 11.45
N ASN A 77 10.49 -7.26 11.41
CA ASN A 77 10.76 -8.10 10.23
C ASN A 77 9.55 -8.23 9.29
N PHE A 78 8.43 -7.56 9.58
CA PHE A 78 7.24 -7.63 8.72
C PHE A 78 7.51 -6.95 7.37
N GLY A 79 7.37 -7.68 6.25
CA GLY A 79 7.50 -7.09 4.93
C GLY A 79 7.71 -8.11 3.82
N LEU A 80 7.34 -7.76 2.59
CA LEU A 80 7.43 -8.64 1.42
C LEU A 80 8.88 -8.99 1.04
N ALA A 81 9.82 -8.10 1.34
CA ALA A 81 11.26 -8.29 1.07
C ALA A 81 12.04 -8.87 2.25
N SER A 82 11.37 -9.25 3.34
CA SER A 82 12.02 -9.75 4.54
C SER A 82 12.71 -11.10 4.34
N ASN A 83 13.96 -11.21 4.79
CA ASN A 83 14.65 -12.50 4.88
C ASN A 83 14.14 -13.36 6.05
N ASP A 84 13.48 -12.77 7.04
CA ASP A 84 12.74 -13.51 8.05
C ASP A 84 11.46 -14.09 7.44
N SER A 85 11.38 -15.42 7.38
CA SER A 85 10.27 -16.12 6.74
C SER A 85 8.93 -15.86 7.43
N THR A 86 8.94 -15.68 8.74
CA THR A 86 7.71 -15.42 9.52
C THR A 86 7.17 -14.02 9.18
N GLY A 87 8.01 -12.99 9.23
CA GLY A 87 7.63 -11.63 8.88
C GLY A 87 7.18 -11.51 7.42
N ARG A 88 7.85 -12.22 6.50
CA ARG A 88 7.47 -12.27 5.09
C ARG A 88 6.10 -12.92 4.87
N LEU A 89 5.85 -14.09 5.47
CA LEU A 89 4.57 -14.78 5.36
C LEU A 89 3.42 -13.98 5.98
N GLN A 90 3.66 -13.28 7.10
CA GLN A 90 2.68 -12.35 7.68
C GLN A 90 2.32 -11.22 6.71
N ALA A 91 3.32 -10.67 6.01
CA ALA A 91 3.09 -9.64 5.00
C ALA A 91 2.29 -10.17 3.80
N VAL A 92 2.63 -11.36 3.29
CA VAL A 92 1.87 -12.03 2.22
C VAL A 92 0.42 -12.25 2.66
N ALA A 93 0.19 -12.75 3.87
CA ALA A 93 -1.16 -12.94 4.41
C ALA A 93 -1.96 -11.63 4.52
N MET A 94 -1.31 -10.52 4.90
CA MET A 94 -1.92 -9.18 4.90
C MET A 94 -2.34 -8.78 3.48
N HIS A 95 -1.49 -9.00 2.47
CA HIS A 95 -1.83 -8.70 1.08
C HIS A 95 -2.97 -9.60 0.53
N LYS A 96 -3.13 -10.81 1.08
CA LYS A 96 -4.30 -11.66 0.77
C LYS A 96 -5.60 -11.03 1.24
N LYS A 97 -5.60 -10.39 2.40
CA LYS A 97 -6.77 -9.61 2.89
C LYS A 97 -7.01 -8.37 2.02
N ALA A 98 -5.93 -7.69 1.59
CA ALA A 98 -6.05 -6.57 0.65
C ALA A 98 -6.70 -7.01 -0.68
N GLN A 99 -6.33 -8.19 -1.21
CA GLN A 99 -6.96 -8.77 -2.39
C GLN A 99 -8.47 -8.99 -2.18
N GLN A 100 -8.90 -9.47 -1.01
CA GLN A 100 -10.33 -9.59 -0.73
C GLN A 100 -11.04 -8.22 -0.73
N SER A 101 -10.37 -7.17 -0.23
CA SER A 101 -10.90 -5.80 -0.28
C SER A 101 -11.07 -5.31 -1.71
N VAL A 102 -10.11 -5.60 -2.61
CA VAL A 102 -10.23 -5.31 -4.05
C VAL A 102 -11.47 -6.00 -4.65
N LEU A 103 -11.65 -7.30 -4.37
CA LEU A 103 -12.81 -8.06 -4.85
C LEU A 103 -14.14 -7.48 -4.34
N ASN A 104 -14.16 -7.04 -3.07
CA ASN A 104 -15.36 -6.44 -2.47
C ASN A 104 -15.71 -5.09 -3.09
N ILE A 105 -14.72 -4.20 -3.29
CA ILE A 105 -14.93 -2.90 -3.93
C ILE A 105 -15.38 -3.09 -5.38
N ASN A 106 -14.74 -3.97 -6.14
CA ASN A 106 -15.10 -4.24 -7.53
C ASN A 106 -16.52 -4.83 -7.65
N ARG A 107 -16.89 -5.71 -6.71
CA ARG A 107 -18.26 -6.26 -6.66
C ARG A 107 -19.29 -5.18 -6.33
N HIS A 108 -18.99 -4.30 -5.37
CA HIS A 108 -19.84 -3.15 -5.04
C HIS A 108 -20.05 -2.22 -6.23
N SER A 109 -19.00 -1.95 -6.99
CA SER A 109 -19.04 -1.10 -8.18
C SER A 109 -19.63 -1.77 -9.41
N GLY A 110 -19.84 -3.10 -9.39
CA GLY A 110 -20.30 -3.88 -10.53
C GLY A 110 -19.30 -3.99 -11.69
N ARG A 111 -18.05 -3.57 -11.48
CA ARG A 111 -16.97 -3.57 -12.47
C ARG A 111 -15.59 -3.59 -11.80
N PRO A 112 -14.50 -3.83 -12.56
CA PRO A 112 -13.13 -3.59 -12.08
C PRO A 112 -12.91 -2.08 -11.83
N ALA A 113 -13.09 -1.63 -10.58
CA ALA A 113 -12.97 -0.23 -10.17
C ALA A 113 -11.60 0.07 -9.53
N ILE A 114 -10.89 -0.96 -9.02
CA ILE A 114 -9.51 -0.80 -8.54
C ILE A 114 -8.57 -0.97 -9.73
N LEU A 115 -7.88 0.11 -10.11
CA LEU A 115 -6.93 0.10 -11.24
C LEU A 115 -5.55 -0.40 -10.83
N ALA A 116 -5.13 -0.07 -9.60
CA ALA A 116 -3.82 -0.46 -9.08
C ALA A 116 -3.88 -0.74 -7.58
N VAL A 117 -2.95 -1.61 -7.15
CA VAL A 117 -2.68 -1.89 -5.74
C VAL A 117 -1.22 -1.53 -5.47
N HIS A 118 -1.00 -0.54 -4.63
CA HIS A 118 0.35 -0.14 -4.22
C HIS A 118 0.84 -1.02 -3.07
N ILE A 119 2.00 -1.61 -3.25
CA ILE A 119 2.70 -2.46 -2.27
C ILE A 119 4.06 -1.86 -1.93
N ALA A 120 4.59 -2.17 -0.75
CA ALA A 120 5.89 -1.70 -0.28
C ALA A 120 6.91 -2.83 -0.17
N THR A 121 8.19 -2.47 -0.31
CA THR A 121 9.35 -3.38 -0.21
C THR A 121 9.94 -3.42 1.21
N ALA A 122 9.08 -3.33 2.21
CA ALA A 122 9.44 -3.48 3.63
C ALA A 122 10.15 -4.82 3.90
N PRO A 123 10.90 -4.96 4.98
CA PRO A 123 11.02 -4.08 6.14
C PRO A 123 12.07 -2.97 6.03
N SER A 124 12.20 -2.18 7.11
CA SER A 124 13.16 -1.06 7.21
C SER A 124 14.58 -1.57 7.43
N VAL A 125 15.47 -1.35 6.46
CA VAL A 125 16.86 -1.85 6.47
C VAL A 125 17.72 -1.33 7.63
N PRO A 126 17.63 -0.05 8.08
CA PRO A 126 18.47 0.43 9.18
C PRO A 126 18.11 -0.12 10.56
N VAL A 127 17.07 -0.93 10.68
CA VAL A 127 16.70 -1.57 11.97
C VAL A 127 17.65 -2.74 12.25
N ALA A 128 18.24 -2.77 13.43
CA ALA A 128 19.21 -3.80 13.80
C ALA A 128 18.58 -5.21 13.74
N GLY A 129 19.28 -6.15 13.11
CA GLY A 129 18.83 -7.52 12.94
C GLY A 129 17.79 -7.73 11.83
N VAL A 130 17.38 -6.66 11.14
CA VAL A 130 16.47 -6.73 9.99
C VAL A 130 17.29 -6.79 8.70
N THR A 131 16.93 -7.70 7.81
CA THR A 131 17.55 -7.81 6.48
C THR A 131 16.51 -8.02 5.40
N THR A 132 16.78 -7.52 4.21
CA THR A 132 15.95 -7.66 3.02
C THR A 132 16.75 -8.25 1.88
N SER A 133 16.08 -8.87 0.92
CA SER A 133 16.72 -9.31 -0.33
C SER A 133 15.76 -9.31 -1.51
N ILE A 134 16.34 -9.25 -2.70
CA ILE A 134 15.64 -9.44 -3.98
C ILE A 134 14.96 -10.81 -4.00
N ASP A 135 15.63 -11.87 -3.54
CA ASP A 135 15.09 -13.22 -3.53
C ASP A 135 13.84 -13.35 -2.64
N ALA A 136 13.86 -12.73 -1.45
CA ALA A 136 12.71 -12.71 -0.55
C ALA A 136 11.52 -11.97 -1.18
N LEU A 137 11.77 -10.83 -1.83
CA LEU A 137 10.74 -10.08 -2.55
C LEU A 137 10.18 -10.87 -3.73
N LEU A 138 11.05 -11.54 -4.51
CA LEU A 138 10.62 -12.40 -5.61
C LEU A 138 9.75 -13.57 -5.14
N LEU A 139 10.07 -14.21 -4.02
CA LEU A 139 9.23 -15.26 -3.43
C LEU A 139 7.83 -14.73 -3.11
N SER A 140 7.74 -13.55 -2.49
CA SER A 140 6.46 -12.91 -2.16
C SER A 140 5.67 -12.52 -3.41
N LEU A 141 6.33 -11.89 -4.38
CA LEU A 141 5.68 -11.46 -5.61
C LEU A 141 5.20 -12.64 -6.46
N ASN A 142 5.99 -13.71 -6.58
CA ASN A 142 5.58 -14.91 -7.31
C ASN A 142 4.30 -15.53 -6.73
N GLU A 143 4.06 -15.43 -5.42
CA GLU A 143 2.82 -15.87 -4.81
C GLU A 143 1.68 -14.86 -5.08
N ILE A 144 1.87 -13.59 -4.74
CA ILE A 144 0.85 -12.53 -4.84
C ILE A 144 0.34 -12.35 -6.27
N LEU A 145 1.23 -12.47 -7.26
CA LEU A 145 0.90 -12.27 -8.68
C LEU A 145 0.13 -13.45 -9.30
N THR A 146 0.00 -14.58 -8.58
CA THR A 146 -0.85 -15.68 -9.02
C THR A 146 -2.32 -15.50 -8.64
N TRP A 147 -2.61 -14.56 -7.73
CA TRP A 147 -3.97 -14.34 -7.27
C TRP A 147 -4.80 -13.55 -8.29
N ASP A 148 -6.11 -13.79 -8.28
CA ASP A 148 -7.02 -12.96 -9.08
C ASP A 148 -7.21 -11.58 -8.43
N TRP A 149 -6.74 -10.55 -9.10
CA TRP A 149 -6.89 -9.14 -8.73
C TRP A 149 -8.00 -8.44 -9.53
N MET A 150 -8.80 -9.18 -10.31
CA MET A 150 -9.85 -8.64 -11.19
C MET A 150 -9.37 -7.48 -12.07
N GLY A 151 -8.15 -7.62 -12.64
CA GLY A 151 -7.57 -6.63 -13.54
C GLY A 151 -6.78 -5.50 -12.87
N ALA A 152 -6.81 -5.38 -11.54
CA ALA A 152 -5.97 -4.41 -10.84
C ALA A 152 -4.48 -4.74 -11.04
N ARG A 153 -3.69 -3.71 -11.38
CA ARG A 153 -2.24 -3.85 -11.53
C ARG A 153 -1.56 -3.78 -10.17
N ILE A 154 -0.66 -4.71 -9.88
CA ILE A 154 0.24 -4.60 -8.73
C ILE A 154 1.35 -3.60 -9.07
N VAL A 155 1.59 -2.67 -8.17
CA VAL A 155 2.57 -1.59 -8.33
C VAL A 155 3.43 -1.51 -7.09
N ILE A 156 4.75 -1.63 -7.22
CA ILE A 156 5.67 -1.29 -6.14
C ILE A 156 5.66 0.23 -6.00
N GLU A 157 5.30 0.73 -4.82
CA GLU A 157 5.50 2.13 -4.48
C GLU A 157 6.88 2.29 -3.86
N HIS A 158 7.80 2.89 -4.64
CA HIS A 158 9.10 3.25 -4.11
C HIS A 158 8.95 4.31 -3.04
N CYS A 159 9.27 3.93 -1.79
CA CYS A 159 9.40 4.82 -0.66
C CYS A 159 10.87 5.21 -0.47
N ASP A 160 11.16 6.04 0.56
CA ASP A 160 12.55 6.38 0.87
C ASP A 160 13.35 5.14 1.29
N SER A 161 14.53 4.97 0.70
CA SER A 161 15.52 3.97 1.10
C SER A 161 16.56 4.56 2.04
N TYR A 162 17.34 3.67 2.70
CA TYR A 162 18.45 4.10 3.57
C TYR A 162 19.73 4.27 2.75
N ILE A 163 20.21 5.50 2.66
CA ILE A 163 21.44 5.85 1.94
C ILE A 163 22.62 6.21 2.87
N GLY A 164 22.49 5.98 4.18
CA GLY A 164 23.55 6.15 5.16
C GLY A 164 23.87 7.59 5.58
N ARG A 165 23.15 8.59 5.07
CA ARG A 165 23.47 10.01 5.27
C ARG A 165 22.53 10.75 6.22
N HIS A 166 21.30 10.29 6.36
CA HIS A 166 20.29 10.93 7.21
C HIS A 166 19.23 9.92 7.67
N ALA A 167 18.40 10.34 8.63
CA ALA A 167 17.30 9.52 9.11
C ALA A 167 16.27 9.25 8.01
N VAL A 168 15.85 8.00 7.92
CA VAL A 168 14.80 7.56 7.00
C VAL A 168 13.42 7.73 7.62
N GLN A 169 12.40 7.75 6.77
CA GLN A 169 10.99 7.64 7.21
C GLN A 169 10.49 6.20 7.06
N LYS A 170 10.90 5.52 6.02
CA LYS A 170 10.59 4.10 5.74
C LYS A 170 11.84 3.24 5.74
N GLY A 171 12.88 3.63 5.02
CA GLY A 171 14.15 2.90 4.93
C GLY A 171 13.99 1.54 4.26
N PHE A 172 13.14 1.42 3.23
CA PHE A 172 12.88 0.19 2.50
C PHE A 172 13.98 -0.12 1.50
N MET A 173 13.75 -1.05 0.58
CA MET A 173 14.72 -1.42 -0.45
C MET A 173 15.07 -0.22 -1.34
N SER A 174 16.27 -0.25 -1.91
CA SER A 174 16.69 0.74 -2.88
C SER A 174 15.90 0.61 -4.19
N ILE A 175 15.74 1.72 -4.91
CA ILE A 175 15.10 1.70 -6.23
C ILE A 175 15.86 0.79 -7.22
N ALA A 176 17.19 0.67 -7.06
CA ALA A 176 18.00 -0.23 -7.88
C ALA A 176 17.61 -1.70 -7.65
N ASP A 177 17.43 -2.12 -6.39
CA ASP A 177 17.00 -3.49 -6.06
C ASP A 177 15.55 -3.75 -6.48
N GLU A 178 14.68 -2.77 -6.38
CA GLU A 178 13.30 -2.86 -6.88
C GLU A 178 13.28 -3.08 -8.40
N ILE A 179 14.07 -2.31 -9.15
CA ILE A 179 14.22 -2.48 -10.61
C ILE A 179 14.81 -3.85 -10.95
N LEU A 180 15.84 -4.33 -10.22
CA LEU A 180 16.42 -5.65 -10.42
C LEU A 180 15.39 -6.74 -10.15
N THR A 181 14.58 -6.60 -9.10
CA THR A 181 13.47 -7.52 -8.81
C THR A 181 12.47 -7.57 -9.97
N LEU A 182 12.05 -6.40 -10.47
CA LEU A 182 11.11 -6.35 -11.59
C LEU A 182 11.65 -7.01 -12.87
N LYS A 183 12.94 -6.84 -13.14
CA LYS A 183 13.62 -7.48 -14.30
C LYS A 183 13.75 -8.99 -14.14
N ALA A 184 13.78 -9.52 -12.91
CA ALA A 184 13.88 -10.94 -12.63
C ALA A 184 12.52 -11.66 -12.65
N LEU A 185 11.40 -10.92 -12.64
CA LEU A 185 10.07 -11.50 -12.74
C LEU A 185 9.82 -12.06 -14.14
N PRO A 186 9.06 -13.17 -14.24
CA PRO A 186 8.62 -13.68 -15.55
C PRO A 186 7.82 -12.62 -16.32
N ASP A 187 8.02 -12.53 -17.64
CA ASP A 187 7.39 -11.53 -18.54
C ASP A 187 5.84 -11.52 -18.49
N LYS A 188 5.24 -12.65 -18.10
CA LYS A 188 3.79 -12.73 -17.92
C LYS A 188 3.25 -11.83 -16.80
N PHE A 189 4.09 -11.46 -15.83
CA PHE A 189 3.73 -10.61 -14.73
C PHE A 189 4.08 -9.16 -15.02
N LYS A 190 3.06 -8.32 -15.16
CA LYS A 190 3.22 -6.89 -15.44
C LYS A 190 3.09 -6.10 -14.14
N VAL A 191 4.16 -6.05 -13.36
CA VAL A 191 4.25 -5.23 -12.14
C VAL A 191 4.70 -3.83 -12.51
N GLY A 192 4.01 -2.82 -11.95
CA GLY A 192 4.40 -1.41 -12.10
C GLY A 192 5.39 -0.97 -11.02
N LEU A 193 6.05 0.14 -11.28
CA LEU A 193 6.82 0.90 -10.28
C LEU A 193 6.30 2.32 -10.28
N THR A 194 5.98 2.86 -9.10
CA THR A 194 5.65 4.26 -8.92
C THR A 194 6.61 4.90 -7.93
N LEU A 195 6.97 6.15 -8.18
CA LEU A 195 7.83 6.94 -7.30
C LEU A 195 6.96 7.83 -6.42
N ASN A 196 7.04 7.62 -5.12
CA ASN A 196 6.46 8.57 -4.18
C ASN A 196 7.38 9.80 -4.11
N TRP A 197 6.95 10.88 -4.76
CA TRP A 197 7.74 12.09 -4.89
C TRP A 197 8.23 12.64 -3.54
N ALA A 198 7.36 12.70 -2.55
CA ALA A 198 7.72 13.21 -1.23
C ALA A 198 8.76 12.31 -0.53
N ARG A 199 8.67 10.99 -0.71
CA ARG A 199 9.63 10.03 -0.17
C ARG A 199 10.97 10.11 -0.89
N SER A 200 10.95 10.24 -2.20
CA SER A 200 12.18 10.43 -3.00
C SER A 200 12.90 11.73 -2.60
N ALA A 201 12.16 12.80 -2.27
CA ALA A 201 12.77 14.02 -1.74
C ALA A 201 13.42 13.81 -0.36
N ILE A 202 12.89 12.92 0.49
CA ILE A 202 13.52 12.53 1.76
C ILE A 202 14.82 11.77 1.50
N GLU A 203 14.81 10.80 0.59
CA GLU A 203 15.99 10.02 0.22
C GLU A 203 17.08 10.89 -0.42
N GLY A 204 16.70 11.81 -1.31
CA GLY A 204 17.61 12.67 -2.05
C GLY A 204 18.17 13.84 -1.28
N ARG A 205 17.83 14.05 0.01
CA ARG A 205 18.39 15.13 0.80
C ARG A 205 19.91 15.07 0.82
N SER A 206 20.56 16.16 0.44
CA SER A 206 21.97 16.37 0.76
C SER A 206 22.11 16.75 2.24
N ALA A 207 23.15 16.24 2.90
CA ALA A 207 23.53 16.65 4.23
C ALA A 207 24.00 18.11 4.23
#